data_1ab00483a8dc965260deffefe5f7eb7b
#
_entry.id   1ab00483a8dc965260deffefe5f7eb7b
#
_cell.length_a   1.000
_cell.length_b   1.000
_cell.length_c   1.000
_cell.angle_alpha   90.00
_cell.angle_beta   90.00
_cell.angle_gamma   90.00
#
_symmetry.space_group_name_H-M   'P 1'
#
loop_
_entity.id
_entity.type
_entity.pdbx_description
1 polymer ?
#
loop_
_entity_poly.entity_id
_entity_poly.type
_entity_poly.pdbx_seq_one_letter_code
_entity_poly.pdbx_strand_id
1 'polypeptide(L)'
;MYSQEGNGFVDFIYNKENIELTFNPASPVESIKFLNSEENEKFHEYKNELAHRIPKLDSLQRVYFSLKEDLKKIEINKKYKEAYNDFYEFQNKYENSTKGSLANHFIKSSKKYYAPNLIASPQEYLNSEKQHYFDFIDFDDKELRNSIFLTQKVVDYVFYLNGSDDIQVQNLLFKGAVNAVFSNINDDGLRSEMVTILLHSFSQVENTVLIEYIIKNYFNTLPEAFKDYKLIDQIQERVKLAVGKTAPDFSWNYKGELKKLSEIDIAENYIVVFWSTTCSHCLKEVPQLYEYIKNNTNVYVIAIALESDDLGFNHHTSSFVNWTNVLGLNKWQNEIARDYEITSTPSYFVLDSNKKIIAKPEYFKDVKNIFDKK
;
A
#
# COMPACT_ATOMS: atom_id res chain seq x y z
N MET A 1 -10.24 -22.63 -2.52
CA MET A 1 -9.64 -21.86 -1.41
C MET A 1 -10.39 -22.21 -0.14
N TYR A 2 -9.74 -22.81 0.84
CA TYR A 2 -10.35 -23.16 2.14
C TYR A 2 -9.78 -22.21 3.19
N SER A 3 -10.66 -21.51 3.91
CA SER A 3 -10.33 -20.66 5.06
C SER A 3 -10.94 -21.27 6.31
N GLN A 4 -10.12 -21.53 7.33
CA GLN A 4 -10.56 -21.83 8.69
C GLN A 4 -10.32 -20.60 9.56
N GLU A 5 -11.07 -20.41 10.64
CA GLU A 5 -10.83 -19.35 11.62
C GLU A 5 -9.37 -19.38 12.09
N GLY A 6 -8.53 -18.53 11.49
CA GLY A 6 -7.07 -18.46 11.69
C GLY A 6 -6.29 -18.61 10.38
N ASN A 7 -6.19 -17.54 9.63
CA ASN A 7 -5.14 -17.15 8.67
C ASN A 7 -4.38 -18.21 7.83
N GLY A 8 -4.96 -19.33 7.45
CA GLY A 8 -4.32 -20.28 6.55
C GLY A 8 -5.08 -20.46 5.24
N PHE A 9 -4.39 -20.30 4.10
CA PHE A 9 -4.93 -20.62 2.78
C PHE A 9 -4.21 -21.82 2.22
N VAL A 10 -4.95 -22.73 1.57
CA VAL A 10 -4.39 -23.81 0.78
C VAL A 10 -4.65 -23.51 -0.68
N ASP A 11 -3.58 -23.25 -1.44
CA ASP A 11 -3.65 -23.11 -2.87
C ASP A 11 -3.45 -24.45 -3.55
N PHE A 12 -4.25 -24.71 -4.59
CA PHE A 12 -4.10 -25.88 -5.43
C PHE A 12 -4.42 -25.57 -6.89
N ILE A 13 -3.87 -26.38 -7.78
CA ILE A 13 -4.11 -26.35 -9.21
C ILE A 13 -5.36 -27.19 -9.49
N TYR A 14 -6.37 -26.60 -10.14
CA TYR A 14 -7.58 -27.29 -10.53
C TYR A 14 -7.59 -27.58 -12.03
N ASN A 15 -7.33 -28.83 -12.39
CA ASN A 15 -7.33 -29.31 -13.77
C ASN A 15 -8.57 -30.17 -14.08
N LYS A 16 -9.77 -29.73 -13.65
CA LYS A 16 -11.06 -30.42 -13.88
C LYS A 16 -11.11 -31.85 -13.34
N GLU A 17 -10.30 -32.15 -12.35
CA GLU A 17 -10.25 -33.44 -11.65
C GLU A 17 -10.80 -33.33 -10.23
N ASN A 18 -11.23 -34.43 -9.66
CA ASN A 18 -11.55 -34.47 -8.23
C ASN A 18 -10.26 -34.45 -7.43
N ILE A 19 -10.10 -33.47 -6.55
CA ILE A 19 -8.91 -33.32 -5.72
C ILE A 19 -9.24 -33.82 -4.31
N GLU A 20 -8.49 -34.81 -3.85
CA GLU A 20 -8.54 -35.32 -2.49
C GLU A 20 -7.23 -34.95 -1.78
N LEU A 21 -7.37 -34.32 -0.63
CA LEU A 21 -6.21 -33.86 0.15
C LEU A 21 -6.44 -34.04 1.65
N THR A 22 -5.35 -34.15 2.38
CA THR A 22 -5.35 -34.16 3.85
C THR A 22 -4.36 -33.13 4.37
N PHE A 23 -4.63 -32.56 5.53
CA PHE A 23 -3.72 -31.66 6.22
C PHE A 23 -3.96 -31.67 7.73
N ASN A 24 -2.95 -31.21 8.48
CA ASN A 24 -3.08 -30.93 9.90
C ASN A 24 -3.62 -29.51 10.09
N PRO A 25 -4.78 -29.29 10.74
CA PRO A 25 -5.33 -27.95 10.96
C PRO A 25 -4.40 -26.99 11.71
N ALA A 26 -3.46 -27.50 12.51
CA ALA A 26 -2.49 -26.68 13.23
C ALA A 26 -1.37 -26.13 12.34
N SER A 27 -1.07 -26.79 11.19
CA SER A 27 -0.10 -26.32 10.19
C SER A 27 -0.54 -26.75 8.78
N PRO A 28 -1.60 -26.17 8.23
CA PRO A 28 -2.22 -26.63 7.00
C PRO A 28 -1.28 -26.60 5.79
N VAL A 29 -0.53 -25.53 5.63
CA VAL A 29 0.36 -25.32 4.47
C VAL A 29 1.52 -26.31 4.43
N GLU A 30 2.12 -26.61 5.59
CA GLU A 30 3.31 -27.48 5.69
C GLU A 30 2.94 -28.97 5.65
N SER A 31 1.73 -29.33 6.12
CA SER A 31 1.29 -30.70 6.28
C SER A 31 0.39 -31.23 5.19
N ILE A 32 0.03 -30.40 4.21
CA ILE A 32 -0.86 -30.80 3.12
C ILE A 32 -0.27 -31.95 2.32
N LYS A 33 -1.12 -32.96 2.01
CA LYS A 33 -0.82 -34.07 1.10
C LYS A 33 -1.97 -34.22 0.12
N PHE A 34 -1.64 -34.27 -1.15
CA PHE A 34 -2.58 -34.58 -2.22
C PHE A 34 -2.59 -36.09 -2.44
N LEU A 35 -3.76 -36.70 -2.44
CA LEU A 35 -3.90 -38.17 -2.47
C LEU A 35 -4.11 -38.72 -3.89
N ASN A 36 -4.60 -37.88 -4.79
CA ASN A 36 -4.99 -38.27 -6.14
C ASN A 36 -4.68 -37.25 -7.22
N SER A 37 -3.85 -36.21 -6.95
CA SER A 37 -3.43 -35.24 -7.93
C SER A 37 -1.91 -35.13 -7.98
N GLU A 38 -1.30 -35.76 -8.99
CA GLU A 38 0.15 -35.74 -9.22
C GLU A 38 0.65 -34.31 -9.50
N GLU A 39 -0.14 -33.49 -10.18
CA GLU A 39 0.22 -32.10 -10.46
C GLU A 39 0.36 -31.27 -9.18
N ASN A 40 -0.62 -31.40 -8.27
CA ASN A 40 -0.60 -30.70 -7.00
C ASN A 40 0.48 -31.24 -6.06
N GLU A 41 0.73 -32.55 -6.04
CA GLU A 41 1.82 -33.16 -5.28
C GLU A 41 3.17 -32.58 -5.71
N LYS A 42 3.47 -32.59 -7.01
CA LYS A 42 4.73 -32.03 -7.55
C LYS A 42 4.88 -30.54 -7.34
N PHE A 43 3.80 -29.77 -7.50
CA PHE A 43 3.83 -28.33 -7.25
C PHE A 43 4.08 -28.02 -5.78
N HIS A 44 3.45 -28.77 -4.87
CA HIS A 44 3.63 -28.62 -3.44
C HIS A 44 5.03 -29.05 -2.99
N GLU A 45 5.55 -30.18 -3.48
CA GLU A 45 6.94 -30.60 -3.26
C GLU A 45 7.92 -29.49 -3.69
N TYR A 46 7.74 -28.93 -4.89
CA TYR A 46 8.56 -27.85 -5.40
C TYR A 46 8.55 -26.63 -4.46
N LYS A 47 7.37 -26.21 -3.98
CA LYS A 47 7.23 -25.07 -3.04
C LYS A 47 7.95 -25.36 -1.71
N ASN A 48 7.80 -26.55 -1.17
CA ASN A 48 8.47 -26.95 0.07
C ASN A 48 9.99 -26.96 -0.08
N GLU A 49 10.48 -27.51 -1.18
CA GLU A 49 11.92 -27.53 -1.47
C GLU A 49 12.50 -26.12 -1.67
N LEU A 50 11.75 -25.20 -2.30
CA LEU A 50 12.12 -23.78 -2.35
C LEU A 50 12.23 -23.18 -0.96
N ALA A 51 11.25 -23.44 -0.08
CA ALA A 51 11.22 -22.91 1.28
C ALA A 51 12.43 -23.35 2.11
N HIS A 52 13.02 -24.51 1.82
CA HIS A 52 14.23 -25.00 2.48
C HIS A 52 15.52 -24.45 1.87
N ARG A 53 15.58 -24.24 0.55
CA ARG A 53 16.83 -23.83 -0.15
C ARG A 53 17.05 -22.33 -0.13
N ILE A 54 16.00 -21.53 -0.24
CA ILE A 54 16.06 -20.07 -0.23
C ILE A 54 16.77 -19.54 1.04
N PRO A 55 16.39 -19.93 2.27
CA PRO A 55 17.06 -19.43 3.47
C PRO A 55 18.56 -19.76 3.54
N LYS A 56 18.99 -20.86 2.92
CA LYS A 56 20.42 -21.23 2.86
C LYS A 56 21.21 -20.23 2.02
N LEU A 57 20.73 -19.89 0.81
CA LEU A 57 21.35 -18.90 -0.06
C LEU A 57 21.36 -17.51 0.59
N ASP A 58 20.22 -17.08 1.11
CA ASP A 58 20.06 -15.79 1.78
C ASP A 58 20.97 -15.66 3.03
N SER A 59 21.14 -16.76 3.77
CA SER A 59 22.08 -16.79 4.92
C SER A 59 23.53 -16.63 4.48
N LEU A 60 23.95 -17.32 3.43
CA LEU A 60 25.31 -17.22 2.89
C LEU A 60 25.61 -15.80 2.39
N GLN A 61 24.65 -15.14 1.76
CA GLN A 61 24.77 -13.73 1.36
C GLN A 61 24.96 -12.80 2.56
N ARG A 62 24.07 -12.92 3.56
CA ARG A 62 24.16 -12.11 4.78
C ARG A 62 25.50 -12.28 5.48
N VAL A 63 25.98 -13.52 5.61
CA VAL A 63 27.29 -13.81 6.18
C VAL A 63 28.38 -13.16 5.36
N TYR A 64 28.40 -13.32 4.04
CA TYR A 64 29.40 -12.73 3.15
C TYR A 64 29.51 -11.21 3.32
N PHE A 65 28.37 -10.51 3.32
CA PHE A 65 28.36 -9.05 3.47
C PHE A 65 28.76 -8.57 4.86
N SER A 66 28.61 -9.41 5.89
CA SER A 66 29.04 -9.08 7.25
C SER A 66 30.56 -9.26 7.48
N LEU A 67 31.24 -10.03 6.63
CA LEU A 67 32.65 -10.35 6.79
C LEU A 67 33.55 -9.21 6.31
N LYS A 68 34.64 -8.95 7.08
CA LYS A 68 35.71 -8.02 6.70
C LYS A 68 36.94 -8.73 6.15
N GLU A 69 37.10 -10.02 6.47
CA GLU A 69 38.29 -10.81 6.16
C GLU A 69 38.15 -11.51 4.80
N ASP A 70 39.07 -11.25 3.87
CA ASP A 70 39.02 -11.76 2.50
C ASP A 70 39.10 -13.30 2.43
N LEU A 71 39.88 -13.95 3.26
CA LEU A 71 39.96 -15.41 3.28
C LEU A 71 38.64 -16.07 3.66
N LYS A 72 37.92 -15.50 4.64
CA LYS A 72 36.59 -15.99 5.02
C LYS A 72 35.57 -15.73 3.93
N LYS A 73 35.66 -14.59 3.22
CA LYS A 73 34.81 -14.31 2.05
C LYS A 73 34.99 -15.34 0.93
N ILE A 74 36.25 -15.76 0.67
CA ILE A 74 36.54 -16.80 -0.32
C ILE A 74 35.85 -18.13 0.05
N GLU A 75 35.92 -18.53 1.33
CA GLU A 75 35.25 -19.75 1.81
C GLU A 75 33.74 -19.68 1.67
N ILE A 76 33.12 -18.57 2.09
CA ILE A 76 31.67 -18.35 1.96
C ILE A 76 31.24 -18.33 0.49
N ASN A 77 32.00 -17.68 -0.40
CA ASN A 77 31.69 -17.67 -1.83
C ASN A 77 31.76 -19.07 -2.45
N LYS A 78 32.66 -19.93 -1.99
CA LYS A 78 32.68 -21.34 -2.41
C LYS A 78 31.40 -22.07 -1.97
N LYS A 79 31.01 -21.95 -0.69
CA LYS A 79 29.76 -22.54 -0.16
C LYS A 79 28.51 -22.00 -0.90
N TYR A 80 28.54 -20.71 -1.23
CA TYR A 80 27.46 -20.09 -2.00
C TYR A 80 27.35 -20.69 -3.41
N LYS A 81 28.47 -20.86 -4.13
CA LYS A 81 28.47 -21.48 -5.45
C LYS A 81 27.94 -22.91 -5.43
N GLU A 82 28.31 -23.69 -4.43
CA GLU A 82 27.79 -25.06 -4.26
C GLU A 82 26.27 -25.05 -4.02
N ALA A 83 25.78 -24.17 -3.13
CA ALA A 83 24.36 -24.01 -2.87
C ALA A 83 23.57 -23.45 -4.08
N TYR A 84 24.18 -22.53 -4.83
CA TYR A 84 23.61 -21.98 -6.06
C TYR A 84 23.43 -23.05 -7.14
N ASN A 85 24.45 -23.88 -7.37
CA ASN A 85 24.38 -24.96 -8.36
C ASN A 85 23.31 -25.98 -7.98
N ASP A 86 23.26 -26.41 -6.71
CA ASP A 86 22.21 -27.31 -6.18
C ASP A 86 20.81 -26.70 -6.38
N PHE A 87 20.64 -25.40 -6.08
CA PHE A 87 19.39 -24.69 -6.26
C PHE A 87 18.98 -24.57 -7.74
N TYR A 88 19.91 -24.30 -8.62
CA TYR A 88 19.64 -24.17 -10.04
C TYR A 88 19.28 -25.54 -10.68
N GLU A 89 20.04 -26.59 -10.34
CA GLU A 89 19.75 -27.96 -10.76
C GLU A 89 18.38 -28.45 -10.27
N PHE A 90 18.05 -28.15 -9.01
CA PHE A 90 16.76 -28.45 -8.43
C PHE A 90 15.61 -27.78 -9.21
N GLN A 91 15.68 -26.47 -9.48
CA GLN A 91 14.64 -25.76 -10.23
C GLN A 91 14.46 -26.36 -11.63
N ASN A 92 15.57 -26.65 -12.34
CA ASN A 92 15.52 -27.25 -13.68
C ASN A 92 14.98 -28.69 -13.66
N LYS A 93 15.29 -29.47 -12.63
CA LYS A 93 14.77 -30.84 -12.46
C LYS A 93 13.23 -30.81 -12.39
N TYR A 94 12.66 -29.96 -11.55
CA TYR A 94 11.21 -29.88 -11.41
C TYR A 94 10.52 -29.32 -12.66
N GLU A 95 11.05 -28.28 -13.29
CA GLU A 95 10.55 -27.77 -14.56
C GLU A 95 10.54 -28.88 -15.64
N ASN A 96 11.63 -29.65 -15.75
CA ASN A 96 11.73 -30.71 -16.75
C ASN A 96 10.80 -31.90 -16.46
N SER A 97 10.63 -32.29 -15.17
CA SER A 97 9.80 -33.43 -14.77
C SER A 97 8.30 -33.17 -14.88
N THR A 98 7.89 -31.91 -15.01
CA THR A 98 6.49 -31.52 -15.10
C THR A 98 6.09 -31.02 -16.49
N LYS A 99 6.97 -31.11 -17.49
CA LYS A 99 6.69 -30.67 -18.87
C LYS A 99 5.38 -31.26 -19.39
N GLY A 100 4.52 -30.39 -19.91
CA GLY A 100 3.23 -30.74 -20.49
C GLY A 100 2.09 -30.85 -19.48
N SER A 101 2.35 -30.65 -18.20
CA SER A 101 1.32 -30.53 -17.16
C SER A 101 0.96 -29.07 -16.87
N LEU A 102 -0.21 -28.83 -16.28
CA LEU A 102 -0.62 -27.51 -15.83
C LEU A 102 0.31 -26.98 -14.72
N ALA A 103 0.80 -27.87 -13.85
CA ALA A 103 1.78 -27.54 -12.82
C ALA A 103 3.07 -26.95 -13.38
N ASN A 104 3.48 -27.32 -14.60
CA ASN A 104 4.69 -26.80 -15.21
C ASN A 104 4.69 -25.28 -15.40
N HIS A 105 3.53 -24.70 -15.77
CA HIS A 105 3.38 -23.25 -15.93
C HIS A 105 3.72 -22.52 -14.64
N PHE A 106 3.19 -22.99 -13.51
CA PHE A 106 3.41 -22.41 -12.18
C PHE A 106 4.83 -22.67 -11.65
N ILE A 107 5.36 -23.89 -11.83
CA ILE A 107 6.73 -24.25 -11.40
C ILE A 107 7.75 -23.40 -12.16
N LYS A 108 7.66 -23.32 -13.48
CA LYS A 108 8.54 -22.51 -14.32
C LYS A 108 8.52 -21.04 -13.88
N SER A 109 7.34 -20.47 -13.71
CA SER A 109 7.16 -19.05 -13.35
C SER A 109 7.40 -18.75 -11.86
N SER A 110 7.50 -19.78 -11.01
CA SER A 110 7.91 -19.67 -9.61
C SER A 110 9.43 -19.77 -9.42
N LYS A 111 10.19 -20.03 -10.48
CA LYS A 111 11.66 -20.05 -10.38
C LYS A 111 12.16 -18.71 -9.87
N LYS A 112 13.16 -18.76 -8.99
CA LYS A 112 13.79 -17.57 -8.44
C LYS A 112 15.19 -17.41 -9.02
N TYR A 113 15.51 -16.19 -9.43
CA TYR A 113 16.86 -15.83 -9.81
C TYR A 113 17.73 -15.60 -8.58
N TYR A 114 18.94 -16.06 -8.64
CA TYR A 114 20.05 -15.68 -7.76
C TYR A 114 21.27 -15.39 -8.64
N ALA A 115 22.07 -14.38 -8.28
CA ALA A 115 23.33 -14.13 -8.97
C ALA A 115 24.28 -15.34 -8.80
N PRO A 116 24.96 -15.81 -9.87
CA PRO A 116 25.82 -17.01 -9.81
C PRO A 116 27.07 -16.81 -8.94
N ASN A 117 27.39 -15.56 -8.62
CA ASN A 117 28.46 -15.19 -7.70
C ASN A 117 27.96 -14.13 -6.74
N LEU A 118 28.51 -14.11 -5.53
CA LEU A 118 28.25 -13.03 -4.59
C LEU A 118 28.84 -11.72 -5.14
N ILE A 119 28.00 -10.70 -5.22
CA ILE A 119 28.29 -9.37 -5.77
C ILE A 119 28.91 -8.49 -4.68
N ALA A 120 29.53 -7.38 -5.06
CA ALA A 120 30.34 -6.56 -4.16
C ALA A 120 29.55 -5.92 -2.99
N SER A 121 28.27 -5.60 -3.19
CA SER A 121 27.45 -4.94 -2.17
C SER A 121 26.03 -5.49 -2.08
N PRO A 122 25.36 -5.36 -0.92
CA PRO A 122 23.94 -5.73 -0.77
C PRO A 122 23.03 -5.00 -1.76
N GLN A 123 23.33 -3.73 -2.05
CA GLN A 123 22.52 -2.93 -2.98
C GLN A 123 22.62 -3.42 -4.42
N GLU A 124 23.84 -3.75 -4.89
CA GLU A 124 24.03 -4.32 -6.23
C GLU A 124 23.37 -5.68 -6.34
N TYR A 125 23.41 -6.49 -5.28
CA TYR A 125 22.72 -7.77 -5.23
C TYR A 125 21.21 -7.61 -5.36
N LEU A 126 20.61 -6.72 -4.57
CA LEU A 126 19.19 -6.41 -4.64
C LEU A 126 18.78 -5.85 -6.02
N ASN A 127 19.62 -4.99 -6.62
CA ASN A 127 19.36 -4.48 -7.95
C ASN A 127 19.39 -5.60 -9.00
N SER A 128 20.32 -6.55 -8.88
CA SER A 128 20.37 -7.72 -9.74
C SER A 128 19.12 -8.61 -9.59
N GLU A 129 18.66 -8.87 -8.37
CA GLU A 129 17.41 -9.62 -8.15
C GLU A 129 16.19 -8.92 -8.77
N LYS A 130 16.08 -7.60 -8.60
CA LYS A 130 14.99 -6.81 -9.21
C LYS A 130 15.01 -6.86 -10.73
N GLN A 131 16.20 -6.75 -11.33
CA GLN A 131 16.37 -6.75 -12.77
C GLN A 131 15.93 -8.08 -13.39
N HIS A 132 16.15 -9.19 -12.70
CA HIS A 132 15.87 -10.56 -13.15
C HIS A 132 14.58 -11.17 -12.58
N TYR A 133 13.75 -10.36 -11.88
CA TYR A 133 12.57 -10.87 -11.19
C TYR A 133 11.54 -11.52 -12.11
N PHE A 134 11.39 -10.97 -13.32
CA PHE A 134 10.40 -11.45 -14.31
C PHE A 134 10.99 -12.40 -15.36
N ASP A 135 12.27 -12.78 -15.29
CA ASP A 135 12.94 -13.59 -16.32
C ASP A 135 12.25 -14.94 -16.59
N PHE A 136 11.59 -15.50 -15.59
CA PHE A 136 10.90 -16.80 -15.69
C PHE A 136 9.39 -16.68 -15.87
N ILE A 137 8.85 -15.46 -15.90
CA ILE A 137 7.41 -15.20 -15.97
C ILE A 137 7.03 -14.84 -17.41
N ASP A 138 6.20 -15.67 -18.00
CA ASP A 138 5.57 -15.39 -19.29
C ASP A 138 4.21 -14.75 -19.05
N PHE A 139 4.09 -13.43 -19.29
CA PHE A 139 2.85 -12.70 -19.11
C PHE A 139 1.79 -13.02 -20.18
N ASP A 140 2.17 -13.69 -21.29
CA ASP A 140 1.25 -14.15 -22.31
C ASP A 140 0.73 -15.58 -22.04
N ASP A 141 1.22 -16.24 -20.98
CA ASP A 141 0.78 -17.56 -20.55
C ASP A 141 -0.67 -17.53 -20.06
N LYS A 142 -1.58 -18.20 -20.80
CA LYS A 142 -3.02 -18.20 -20.50
C LYS A 142 -3.35 -18.86 -19.16
N GLU A 143 -2.59 -19.88 -18.76
CA GLU A 143 -2.83 -20.60 -17.52
C GLU A 143 -2.47 -19.74 -16.30
N LEU A 144 -1.40 -18.96 -16.41
CA LEU A 144 -1.04 -17.99 -15.36
C LEU A 144 -2.06 -16.83 -15.29
N ARG A 145 -2.56 -16.38 -16.45
CA ARG A 145 -3.57 -15.30 -16.52
C ARG A 145 -4.92 -15.72 -15.92
N ASN A 146 -5.28 -17.00 -15.97
CA ASN A 146 -6.50 -17.54 -15.36
C ASN A 146 -6.37 -17.80 -13.85
N SER A 147 -5.35 -17.25 -13.20
CA SER A 147 -5.06 -17.42 -11.78
C SER A 147 -4.65 -16.10 -11.13
N ILE A 148 -4.55 -16.10 -9.80
CA ILE A 148 -4.03 -14.96 -9.04
C ILE A 148 -2.50 -14.84 -9.09
N PHE A 149 -1.81 -15.77 -9.77
CA PHE A 149 -0.34 -15.88 -9.74
C PHE A 149 0.35 -14.62 -10.24
N LEU A 150 -0.04 -14.11 -11.41
CA LEU A 150 0.55 -12.89 -11.97
C LEU A 150 0.29 -11.68 -11.09
N THR A 151 -0.92 -11.58 -10.55
CA THR A 151 -1.29 -10.52 -9.58
C THR A 151 -0.37 -10.54 -8.36
N GLN A 152 -0.19 -11.72 -7.75
CA GLN A 152 0.71 -11.87 -6.60
C GLN A 152 2.14 -11.48 -6.95
N LYS A 153 2.67 -11.93 -8.08
CA LYS A 153 4.02 -11.58 -8.55
C LYS A 153 4.21 -10.08 -8.77
N VAL A 154 3.22 -9.41 -9.34
CA VAL A 154 3.25 -7.95 -9.56
C VAL A 154 3.19 -7.20 -8.22
N VAL A 155 2.29 -7.59 -7.30
CA VAL A 155 2.18 -6.99 -5.97
C VAL A 155 3.48 -7.20 -5.17
N ASP A 156 4.04 -8.42 -5.17
CA ASP A 156 5.30 -8.72 -4.51
C ASP A 156 6.45 -7.87 -5.05
N TYR A 157 6.57 -7.76 -6.36
CA TYR A 157 7.60 -6.95 -7.01
C TYR A 157 7.49 -5.48 -6.64
N VAL A 158 6.29 -4.92 -6.74
CA VAL A 158 6.07 -3.48 -6.50
C VAL A 158 6.26 -3.14 -5.03
N PHE A 159 5.65 -3.89 -4.10
CA PHE A 159 5.53 -3.47 -2.71
C PHE A 159 6.58 -4.07 -1.77
N TYR A 160 7.06 -5.31 -2.02
CA TYR A 160 8.01 -5.95 -1.10
C TYR A 160 9.48 -5.77 -1.51
N LEU A 161 9.76 -5.59 -2.81
CA LEU A 161 11.15 -5.40 -3.27
C LEU A 161 11.58 -3.92 -3.35
N ASN A 162 10.66 -2.97 -3.20
CA ASN A 162 10.88 -1.56 -3.46
C ASN A 162 10.50 -0.70 -2.26
N GLY A 163 11.15 -0.93 -1.10
CA GLY A 163 10.92 -0.19 0.15
C GLY A 163 11.92 0.92 0.42
N SER A 164 11.47 2.04 1.02
CA SER A 164 12.27 3.11 1.59
C SER A 164 11.50 3.82 2.70
N ASP A 165 12.20 4.27 3.74
CA ASP A 165 11.60 5.10 4.81
C ASP A 165 11.38 6.56 4.36
N ASP A 166 12.11 7.01 3.33
CA ASP A 166 11.90 8.33 2.71
C ASP A 166 10.79 8.24 1.68
N ILE A 167 9.71 8.99 1.88
CA ILE A 167 8.52 8.96 1.01
C ILE A 167 8.79 9.39 -0.43
N GLN A 168 9.74 10.30 -0.66
CA GLN A 168 10.08 10.75 -2.00
C GLN A 168 10.86 9.67 -2.74
N VAL A 169 11.83 9.06 -2.07
CA VAL A 169 12.58 7.90 -2.58
C VAL A 169 11.63 6.72 -2.81
N GLN A 170 10.73 6.44 -1.87
CA GLN A 170 9.72 5.39 -1.99
C GLN A 170 8.85 5.57 -3.24
N ASN A 171 8.36 6.79 -3.49
CA ASN A 171 7.56 7.09 -4.68
C ASN A 171 8.35 6.91 -5.99
N LEU A 172 9.65 7.23 -6.00
CA LEU A 172 10.52 6.99 -7.15
C LEU A 172 10.73 5.50 -7.40
N LEU A 173 10.97 4.72 -6.36
CA LEU A 173 11.10 3.26 -6.43
C LEU A 173 9.81 2.62 -6.95
N PHE A 174 8.66 3.01 -6.43
CA PHE A 174 7.36 2.51 -6.90
C PHE A 174 7.10 2.86 -8.37
N LYS A 175 7.40 4.09 -8.82
CA LYS A 175 7.28 4.45 -10.25
C LYS A 175 8.17 3.57 -11.13
N GLY A 176 9.41 3.33 -10.71
CA GLY A 176 10.32 2.42 -11.41
C GLY A 176 9.78 0.99 -11.48
N ALA A 177 9.24 0.48 -10.37
CA ALA A 177 8.64 -0.85 -10.30
C ALA A 177 7.39 -0.99 -11.19
N VAL A 178 6.50 0.00 -11.16
CA VAL A 178 5.32 0.05 -12.05
C VAL A 178 5.74 0.05 -13.52
N ASN A 179 6.75 0.83 -13.88
CA ASN A 179 7.27 0.85 -15.26
C ASN A 179 7.83 -0.53 -15.66
N ALA A 180 8.59 -1.19 -14.78
CA ALA A 180 9.13 -2.51 -15.04
C ALA A 180 8.01 -3.56 -15.25
N VAL A 181 6.93 -3.51 -14.47
CA VAL A 181 5.76 -4.37 -14.69
C VAL A 181 5.18 -4.16 -16.09
N PHE A 182 4.83 -2.91 -16.43
CA PHE A 182 4.17 -2.64 -17.71
C PHE A 182 5.06 -2.80 -18.94
N SER A 183 6.39 -2.78 -18.79
CA SER A 183 7.32 -3.09 -19.88
C SER A 183 7.32 -4.57 -20.26
N ASN A 184 6.85 -5.45 -19.38
CA ASN A 184 6.74 -6.90 -19.63
C ASN A 184 5.36 -7.32 -20.14
N ILE A 185 4.37 -6.42 -20.22
CA ILE A 185 2.99 -6.75 -20.57
C ILE A 185 2.61 -6.08 -21.90
N ASN A 186 2.30 -6.88 -22.92
CA ASN A 186 1.87 -6.40 -24.23
C ASN A 186 0.34 -6.45 -24.42
N ASP A 187 -0.34 -7.39 -23.77
CA ASP A 187 -1.79 -7.57 -23.88
C ASP A 187 -2.58 -6.48 -23.15
N ASP A 188 -3.48 -5.79 -23.85
CA ASP A 188 -4.24 -4.66 -23.30
C ASP A 188 -5.21 -5.08 -22.19
N GLY A 189 -5.76 -6.30 -22.25
CA GLY A 189 -6.62 -6.84 -21.20
C GLY A 189 -5.86 -7.04 -19.90
N LEU A 190 -4.67 -7.65 -19.97
CA LEU A 190 -3.80 -7.82 -18.80
C LEU A 190 -3.27 -6.48 -18.28
N ARG A 191 -2.95 -5.53 -19.18
CA ARG A 191 -2.59 -4.15 -18.77
C ARG A 191 -3.71 -3.50 -17.98
N SER A 192 -4.96 -3.61 -18.43
CA SER A 192 -6.12 -3.09 -17.72
C SER A 192 -6.32 -3.74 -16.35
N GLU A 193 -6.13 -5.05 -16.27
CA GLU A 193 -6.20 -5.79 -14.99
C GLU A 193 -5.12 -5.31 -14.01
N MET A 194 -3.85 -5.16 -14.46
CA MET A 194 -2.77 -4.67 -13.60
C MET A 194 -2.96 -3.20 -13.20
N VAL A 195 -3.51 -2.35 -14.07
CA VAL A 195 -3.92 -0.99 -13.72
C VAL A 195 -4.92 -1.02 -12.57
N THR A 196 -5.96 -1.86 -12.68
CA THR A 196 -6.99 -2.02 -11.64
C THR A 196 -6.39 -2.44 -10.30
N ILE A 197 -5.56 -3.46 -10.29
CA ILE A 197 -4.93 -4.01 -9.10
C ILE A 197 -4.03 -2.97 -8.42
N LEU A 198 -3.18 -2.29 -9.19
CA LEU A 198 -2.25 -1.30 -8.66
C LEU A 198 -2.97 -0.05 -8.16
N LEU A 199 -4.02 0.42 -8.85
CA LEU A 199 -4.85 1.53 -8.38
C LEU A 199 -5.54 1.19 -7.04
N HIS A 200 -6.11 -0.01 -6.92
CA HIS A 200 -6.69 -0.45 -5.66
C HIS A 200 -5.63 -0.52 -4.55
N SER A 201 -4.47 -1.11 -4.81
CA SER A 201 -3.40 -1.25 -3.82
C SER A 201 -2.89 0.12 -3.34
N PHE A 202 -2.61 1.05 -4.26
CA PHE A 202 -2.16 2.39 -3.88
C PHE A 202 -3.26 3.24 -3.24
N SER A 203 -4.54 2.99 -3.55
CA SER A 203 -5.65 3.68 -2.87
C SER A 203 -5.84 3.24 -1.43
N GLN A 204 -5.52 1.98 -1.09
CA GLN A 204 -5.57 1.50 0.29
C GLN A 204 -4.56 2.20 1.21
N VAL A 205 -3.42 2.62 0.66
CA VAL A 205 -2.38 3.36 1.38
C VAL A 205 -2.41 4.87 1.07
N GLU A 206 -3.47 5.35 0.45
CA GLU A 206 -3.70 6.75 0.06
C GLU A 206 -2.52 7.39 -0.71
N ASN A 207 -1.76 6.61 -1.50
CA ASN A 207 -0.66 7.16 -2.28
C ASN A 207 -1.14 7.83 -3.57
N THR A 208 -1.57 9.08 -3.45
CA THR A 208 -2.12 9.88 -4.56
C THR A 208 -1.11 10.10 -5.68
N VAL A 209 0.19 10.19 -5.37
CA VAL A 209 1.27 10.38 -6.35
C VAL A 209 1.35 9.20 -7.32
N LEU A 210 1.24 7.97 -6.80
CA LEU A 210 1.27 6.77 -7.64
C LEU A 210 -0.07 6.56 -8.37
N ILE A 211 -1.19 6.86 -7.74
CA ILE A 211 -2.52 6.82 -8.39
C ILE A 211 -2.53 7.73 -9.62
N GLU A 212 -2.14 9.00 -9.47
CA GLU A 212 -2.09 9.96 -10.58
C GLU A 212 -1.08 9.54 -11.66
N TYR A 213 0.07 8.98 -11.24
CA TYR A 213 1.07 8.44 -12.16
C TYR A 213 0.52 7.29 -13.01
N ILE A 214 -0.16 6.32 -12.39
CA ILE A 214 -0.75 5.16 -13.09
C ILE A 214 -1.88 5.59 -14.01
N ILE A 215 -2.76 6.48 -13.56
CA ILE A 215 -3.84 7.01 -14.40
C ILE A 215 -3.26 7.70 -15.63
N LYS A 216 -2.30 8.59 -15.45
CA LYS A 216 -1.71 9.37 -16.55
C LYS A 216 -0.97 8.51 -17.56
N ASN A 217 -0.14 7.56 -17.11
CA ASN A 217 0.82 6.89 -17.96
C ASN A 217 0.33 5.51 -18.47
N TYR A 218 -0.66 4.92 -17.79
CA TYR A 218 -1.12 3.57 -18.12
C TYR A 218 -2.62 3.50 -18.39
N PHE A 219 -3.49 3.99 -17.50
CA PHE A 219 -4.93 3.99 -17.74
C PHE A 219 -5.32 4.79 -18.99
N ASN A 220 -4.83 6.03 -19.11
CA ASN A 220 -5.16 6.91 -20.23
C ASN A 220 -4.65 6.38 -21.59
N THR A 221 -3.63 5.52 -21.59
CA THR A 221 -3.07 4.91 -22.81
C THR A 221 -3.76 3.62 -23.25
N LEU A 222 -4.64 3.05 -22.41
CA LEU A 222 -5.43 1.89 -22.79
C LEU A 222 -6.40 2.23 -23.93
N PRO A 223 -6.71 1.25 -24.81
CA PRO A 223 -7.85 1.38 -25.71
C PRO A 223 -9.17 1.54 -24.94
N GLU A 224 -10.14 2.28 -25.50
CA GLU A 224 -11.42 2.60 -24.82
C GLU A 224 -12.17 1.37 -24.30
N ALA A 225 -12.11 0.25 -25.02
CA ALA A 225 -12.76 -1.00 -24.63
C ALA A 225 -12.22 -1.60 -23.30
N PHE A 226 -11.04 -1.17 -22.86
CA PHE A 226 -10.36 -1.65 -21.64
C PHE A 226 -10.30 -0.60 -20.52
N LYS A 227 -10.96 0.58 -20.70
CA LYS A 227 -11.00 1.63 -19.69
C LYS A 227 -12.22 1.48 -18.79
N ASP A 228 -12.00 1.29 -17.51
CA ASP A 228 -13.04 1.33 -16.48
C ASP A 228 -13.07 2.71 -15.81
N TYR A 229 -13.86 3.63 -16.34
CA TYR A 229 -14.02 4.97 -15.76
C TYR A 229 -14.71 4.93 -14.41
N LYS A 230 -15.61 3.96 -14.15
CA LYS A 230 -16.26 3.79 -12.86
C LYS A 230 -15.24 3.45 -11.77
N LEU A 231 -14.24 2.63 -12.09
CA LEU A 231 -13.11 2.38 -11.20
C LEU A 231 -12.39 3.68 -10.85
N ILE A 232 -12.09 4.53 -11.85
CA ILE A 232 -11.40 5.80 -11.60
C ILE A 232 -12.20 6.69 -10.64
N ASP A 233 -13.51 6.82 -10.86
CA ASP A 233 -14.39 7.59 -9.97
C ASP A 233 -14.38 7.03 -8.54
N GLN A 234 -14.44 5.71 -8.37
CA GLN A 234 -14.36 5.05 -7.06
C GLN A 234 -13.02 5.27 -6.37
N ILE A 235 -11.92 5.19 -7.11
CA ILE A 235 -10.58 5.45 -6.57
C ILE A 235 -10.43 6.91 -6.16
N GLN A 236 -10.90 7.84 -6.98
CA GLN A 236 -10.84 9.28 -6.67
C GLN A 236 -11.67 9.63 -5.44
N GLU A 237 -12.89 9.06 -5.34
CA GLU A 237 -13.72 9.23 -4.15
C GLU A 237 -13.05 8.69 -2.89
N ARG A 238 -12.46 7.50 -2.97
CA ARG A 238 -11.75 6.89 -1.84
C ARG A 238 -10.58 7.73 -1.32
N VAL A 239 -9.88 8.45 -2.20
CA VAL A 239 -8.70 9.24 -1.82
C VAL A 239 -8.96 10.75 -1.80
N LYS A 240 -10.22 11.18 -1.82
CA LYS A 240 -10.57 12.61 -1.86
C LYS A 240 -10.03 13.40 -0.67
N LEU A 241 -9.89 12.74 0.50
CA LEU A 241 -9.35 13.32 1.72
C LEU A 241 -7.90 12.91 2.01
N ALA A 242 -7.20 12.31 1.05
CA ALA A 242 -5.81 11.94 1.22
C ALA A 242 -4.89 13.17 1.27
N VAL A 243 -3.75 13.02 1.93
CA VAL A 243 -2.70 14.04 1.94
C VAL A 243 -2.29 14.39 0.50
N GLY A 244 -2.20 15.70 0.21
CA GLY A 244 -1.94 16.25 -1.12
C GLY A 244 -3.19 16.62 -1.92
N LYS A 245 -4.39 16.18 -1.52
CA LYS A 245 -5.66 16.57 -2.15
C LYS A 245 -6.17 17.90 -1.59
N THR A 246 -6.95 18.62 -2.40
CA THR A 246 -7.65 19.83 -1.94
C THR A 246 -8.78 19.42 -1.00
N ALA A 247 -8.83 20.04 0.17
CA ALA A 247 -9.88 19.79 1.14
C ALA A 247 -11.26 20.18 0.55
N PRO A 248 -12.33 19.46 0.89
CA PRO A 248 -13.69 19.85 0.50
C PRO A 248 -13.99 21.28 0.92
N ASP A 249 -14.52 22.07 -0.01
CA ASP A 249 -14.90 23.46 0.26
C ASP A 249 -16.22 23.50 1.03
N PHE A 250 -16.36 24.44 1.94
CA PHE A 250 -17.59 24.64 2.70
C PHE A 250 -17.79 26.11 3.03
N SER A 251 -19.03 26.48 3.34
CA SER A 251 -19.42 27.82 3.65
C SER A 251 -20.01 27.95 5.05
N TRP A 252 -19.85 29.11 5.67
CA TRP A 252 -20.49 29.46 6.94
C TRP A 252 -20.91 30.94 6.95
N ASN A 253 -21.91 31.24 7.77
CA ASN A 253 -22.33 32.62 7.98
C ASN A 253 -21.45 33.27 9.04
N TYR A 254 -20.83 34.40 8.73
CA TYR A 254 -20.08 35.22 9.68
C TYR A 254 -20.62 36.65 9.66
N LYS A 255 -21.31 37.05 10.73
CA LYS A 255 -21.91 38.39 10.88
C LYS A 255 -22.83 38.80 9.71
N GLY A 256 -23.57 37.87 9.15
CA GLY A 256 -24.49 38.09 8.04
C GLY A 256 -23.86 37.97 6.64
N GLU A 257 -22.55 37.74 6.55
CA GLU A 257 -21.85 37.46 5.28
C GLU A 257 -21.53 35.98 5.14
N LEU A 258 -21.78 35.43 3.95
CA LEU A 258 -21.37 34.06 3.63
C LEU A 258 -19.86 34.04 3.35
N LYS A 259 -19.12 33.27 4.10
CA LYS A 259 -17.67 33.03 3.90
C LYS A 259 -17.47 31.60 3.42
N LYS A 260 -16.38 31.33 2.69
CA LYS A 260 -15.99 30.01 2.23
C LYS A 260 -14.55 29.70 2.60
N LEU A 261 -14.26 28.41 2.83
CA LEU A 261 -12.90 27.95 3.10
C LEU A 261 -11.93 28.34 1.98
N SER A 262 -12.33 28.15 0.71
CA SER A 262 -11.51 28.48 -0.47
C SER A 262 -11.19 29.98 -0.61
N GLU A 263 -11.99 30.87 -0.03
CA GLU A 263 -11.86 32.33 -0.15
C GLU A 263 -11.03 32.96 0.97
N ILE A 264 -10.64 32.19 2.01
CA ILE A 264 -9.83 32.73 3.12
C ILE A 264 -8.35 32.71 2.71
N ASP A 265 -7.70 33.87 2.77
CA ASP A 265 -6.25 34.01 2.51
C ASP A 265 -5.62 34.89 3.62
N ILE A 266 -5.54 34.33 4.84
CA ILE A 266 -5.09 35.06 6.04
C ILE A 266 -3.98 34.37 6.82
N ALA A 267 -3.58 33.17 6.41
CA ALA A 267 -2.52 32.40 7.07
C ALA A 267 -1.82 31.45 6.06
N GLU A 268 -0.60 31.03 6.38
CA GLU A 268 0.14 30.04 5.60
C GLU A 268 -0.43 28.63 5.74
N ASN A 269 -0.97 28.33 6.91
CA ASN A 269 -1.55 27.02 7.22
C ASN A 269 -2.93 27.18 7.88
N TYR A 270 -3.81 26.20 7.66
CA TYR A 270 -5.13 26.17 8.24
C TYR A 270 -5.32 24.87 8.99
N ILE A 271 -6.02 24.92 10.12
CA ILE A 271 -6.48 23.72 10.85
C ILE A 271 -8.00 23.73 10.80
N VAL A 272 -8.59 22.73 10.16
CA VAL A 272 -10.02 22.43 10.29
C VAL A 272 -10.16 21.38 11.37
N VAL A 273 -10.84 21.74 12.49
CA VAL A 273 -11.07 20.84 13.60
C VAL A 273 -12.56 20.59 13.78
N PHE A 274 -12.95 19.33 13.73
CA PHE A 274 -14.30 18.88 14.07
C PHE A 274 -14.34 18.43 15.52
N TRP A 275 -15.27 18.98 16.28
CA TRP A 275 -15.38 18.71 17.71
C TRP A 275 -16.82 18.78 18.20
N SER A 276 -17.09 18.52 19.48
CA SER A 276 -18.42 18.69 20.09
C SER A 276 -18.29 19.13 21.52
N THR A 277 -19.23 20.00 21.98
CA THR A 277 -19.33 20.44 23.33
C THR A 277 -19.75 19.33 24.31
N THR A 278 -20.26 18.21 23.79
CA THR A 278 -20.63 17.02 24.56
C THR A 278 -19.57 15.93 24.58
N CYS A 279 -18.44 16.15 23.86
CA CYS A 279 -17.33 15.19 23.77
C CYS A 279 -16.25 15.49 24.82
N SER A 280 -16.02 14.59 25.75
CA SER A 280 -15.05 14.78 26.83
C SER A 280 -13.61 14.94 26.38
N HIS A 281 -13.20 14.21 25.29
CA HIS A 281 -11.89 14.37 24.68
C HIS A 281 -11.74 15.75 24.03
N CYS A 282 -12.77 16.22 23.34
CA CYS A 282 -12.79 17.53 22.71
C CYS A 282 -12.64 18.67 23.74
N LEU A 283 -13.37 18.60 24.83
CA LEU A 283 -13.31 19.59 25.92
C LEU A 283 -11.92 19.66 26.58
N LYS A 284 -11.10 18.61 26.40
CA LYS A 284 -9.71 18.57 26.88
C LYS A 284 -8.72 19.04 25.82
N GLU A 285 -8.83 18.56 24.60
CA GLU A 285 -7.81 18.78 23.54
C GLU A 285 -7.99 20.13 22.81
N VAL A 286 -9.22 20.53 22.49
CA VAL A 286 -9.47 21.78 21.73
C VAL A 286 -8.99 23.04 22.48
N PRO A 287 -9.18 23.18 23.79
CA PRO A 287 -8.55 24.28 24.54
C PRO A 287 -7.02 24.22 24.53
N GLN A 288 -6.40 23.04 24.55
CA GLN A 288 -4.93 22.91 24.44
C GLN A 288 -4.45 23.35 23.06
N LEU A 289 -5.18 23.01 22.01
CA LEU A 289 -4.90 23.50 20.64
C LEU A 289 -5.00 25.04 20.62
N TYR A 290 -6.05 25.61 21.24
CA TYR A 290 -6.21 27.06 21.28
C TYR A 290 -5.01 27.74 21.96
N GLU A 291 -4.61 27.28 23.15
CA GLU A 291 -3.47 27.82 23.89
C GLU A 291 -2.16 27.71 23.10
N TYR A 292 -1.98 26.63 22.34
CA TYR A 292 -0.79 26.41 21.51
C TYR A 292 -0.73 27.34 20.30
N ILE A 293 -1.88 27.58 19.65
CA ILE A 293 -1.95 28.33 18.37
C ILE A 293 -2.21 29.84 18.59
N LYS A 294 -2.79 30.28 19.70
CA LYS A 294 -3.31 31.66 19.89
C LYS A 294 -2.35 32.81 19.55
N ASN A 295 -1.04 32.57 19.63
CA ASN A 295 0.00 33.55 19.29
C ASN A 295 0.71 33.25 17.95
N ASN A 296 0.30 32.19 17.23
CA ASN A 296 0.90 31.82 15.95
C ASN A 296 0.08 32.44 14.80
N THR A 297 0.58 33.52 14.23
CA THR A 297 -0.09 34.23 13.12
C THR A 297 -0.04 33.48 11.78
N ASN A 298 0.82 32.46 11.67
CA ASN A 298 0.95 31.66 10.43
C ASN A 298 -0.07 30.53 10.36
N VAL A 299 -0.86 30.30 11.42
CA VAL A 299 -1.86 29.24 11.47
C VAL A 299 -3.23 29.82 11.82
N TYR A 300 -4.23 29.53 11.02
CA TYR A 300 -5.61 29.89 11.28
C TYR A 300 -6.48 28.66 11.55
N VAL A 301 -7.38 28.75 12.51
CA VAL A 301 -8.23 27.63 12.92
C VAL A 301 -9.69 27.89 12.57
N ILE A 302 -10.31 26.90 11.93
CA ILE A 302 -11.75 26.81 11.70
C ILE A 302 -12.27 25.63 12.49
N ALA A 303 -12.98 25.93 13.56
CA ALA A 303 -13.52 24.94 14.49
C ALA A 303 -15.01 24.69 14.18
N ILE A 304 -15.34 23.47 13.75
CA ILE A 304 -16.69 23.05 13.41
C ILE A 304 -17.23 22.22 14.57
N ALA A 305 -18.17 22.80 15.32
CA ALA A 305 -18.82 22.12 16.44
C ALA A 305 -20.02 21.32 15.94
N LEU A 306 -19.95 20.00 16.03
CA LEU A 306 -21.00 19.07 15.60
C LEU A 306 -22.02 18.84 16.73
N GLU A 307 -23.14 19.55 16.64
CA GLU A 307 -24.12 19.61 17.72
C GLU A 307 -25.53 19.20 17.28
N SER A 308 -26.37 18.83 18.25
CA SER A 308 -27.80 18.59 18.02
C SER A 308 -28.60 19.91 18.01
N ASP A 309 -28.13 20.89 18.77
CA ASP A 309 -28.73 22.21 18.99
C ASP A 309 -27.62 23.24 19.23
N ASP A 310 -27.98 24.48 19.47
CA ASP A 310 -27.04 25.57 19.72
C ASP A 310 -26.74 25.79 21.23
N LEU A 311 -27.32 24.97 22.10
CA LEU A 311 -27.10 25.05 23.52
C LEU A 311 -25.64 24.74 23.89
N GLY A 312 -24.98 25.63 24.59
CA GLY A 312 -23.57 25.45 24.94
C GLY A 312 -22.56 25.91 23.89
N PHE A 313 -22.91 25.99 22.61
CA PHE A 313 -21.97 26.41 21.54
C PHE A 313 -21.32 27.78 21.88
N ASN A 314 -22.12 28.82 22.14
CA ASN A 314 -21.61 30.15 22.47
C ASN A 314 -20.81 30.17 23.77
N HIS A 315 -21.17 29.38 24.75
CA HIS A 315 -20.44 29.29 26.03
C HIS A 315 -19.02 28.76 25.81
N HIS A 316 -18.88 27.64 25.11
CA HIS A 316 -17.57 27.00 24.89
C HIS A 316 -16.71 27.74 23.89
N THR A 317 -17.29 28.35 22.85
CA THR A 317 -16.54 29.03 21.78
C THR A 317 -16.16 30.46 22.14
N SER A 318 -16.77 31.08 23.15
CA SER A 318 -16.50 32.45 23.59
C SER A 318 -15.05 32.73 23.96
N SER A 319 -14.29 31.71 24.37
CA SER A 319 -12.87 31.82 24.69
C SER A 319 -11.95 31.69 23.41
N PHE A 320 -12.45 31.21 22.28
CA PHE A 320 -11.68 31.02 21.06
C PHE A 320 -11.82 32.23 20.14
N VAL A 321 -11.48 33.40 20.64
CA VAL A 321 -11.77 34.69 19.98
C VAL A 321 -11.14 34.92 18.63
N ASN A 322 -9.99 34.28 18.35
CA ASN A 322 -9.26 34.43 17.09
C ASN A 322 -9.55 33.30 16.09
N TRP A 323 -10.51 32.43 16.38
CA TRP A 323 -10.90 31.33 15.53
C TRP A 323 -12.19 31.63 14.77
N THR A 324 -12.38 31.01 13.63
CA THR A 324 -13.72 30.86 13.06
C THR A 324 -14.40 29.67 13.74
N ASN A 325 -15.44 29.97 14.50
CA ASN A 325 -16.26 28.94 15.14
C ASN A 325 -17.54 28.76 14.32
N VAL A 326 -17.75 27.55 13.81
CA VAL A 326 -18.88 27.18 12.96
C VAL A 326 -19.77 26.19 13.72
N LEU A 327 -21.07 26.47 13.81
CA LEU A 327 -22.04 25.55 14.37
C LEU A 327 -22.51 24.58 13.27
N GLY A 328 -22.13 23.32 13.41
CA GLY A 328 -22.53 22.21 12.55
C GLY A 328 -23.70 21.45 13.13
N LEU A 329 -24.94 21.90 12.88
CA LEU A 329 -26.14 21.21 13.37
C LEU A 329 -26.31 19.84 12.68
N ASN A 330 -27.07 18.95 13.31
CA ASN A 330 -27.33 17.58 12.94
C ASN A 330 -26.13 16.62 13.12
N LYS A 331 -25.13 17.00 13.92
CA LYS A 331 -23.97 16.14 14.27
C LYS A 331 -23.35 15.47 13.03
N TRP A 332 -23.31 14.14 13.01
CA TRP A 332 -22.72 13.33 11.92
C TRP A 332 -23.46 13.46 10.59
N GLN A 333 -24.69 13.96 10.58
CA GLN A 333 -25.49 14.21 9.38
C GLN A 333 -25.27 15.62 8.82
N ASN A 334 -24.47 16.45 9.49
CA ASN A 334 -24.05 17.74 8.97
C ASN A 334 -23.32 17.57 7.63
N GLU A 335 -23.60 18.42 6.65
CA GLU A 335 -23.04 18.33 5.31
C GLU A 335 -21.51 18.37 5.33
N ILE A 336 -20.93 19.33 6.07
CA ILE A 336 -19.46 19.46 6.19
C ILE A 336 -18.85 18.21 6.83
N ALA A 337 -19.51 17.64 7.87
CA ALA A 337 -19.04 16.42 8.51
C ALA A 337 -19.05 15.21 7.56
N ARG A 338 -20.06 15.11 6.68
CA ARG A 338 -20.16 14.05 5.69
C ARG A 338 -19.11 14.21 4.58
N ASP A 339 -18.87 15.43 4.11
CA ASP A 339 -17.88 15.71 3.07
C ASP A 339 -16.46 15.39 3.55
N TYR A 340 -16.19 15.61 4.83
CA TYR A 340 -14.94 15.25 5.51
C TYR A 340 -14.95 13.84 6.13
N GLU A 341 -15.98 13.05 5.90
CA GLU A 341 -16.13 11.66 6.38
C GLU A 341 -15.90 11.52 7.90
N ILE A 342 -16.37 12.48 8.67
CA ILE A 342 -16.14 12.52 10.13
C ILE A 342 -16.92 11.41 10.83
N THR A 343 -16.19 10.50 11.50
CA THR A 343 -16.75 9.38 12.28
C THR A 343 -16.45 9.47 13.75
N SER A 344 -15.54 10.37 14.17
CA SER A 344 -15.14 10.59 15.55
C SER A 344 -14.79 12.07 15.79
N THR A 345 -14.79 12.50 17.05
CA THR A 345 -14.34 13.84 17.48
C THR A 345 -13.42 13.74 18.69
N PRO A 346 -12.37 14.59 18.78
CA PRO A 346 -11.99 15.57 17.78
C PRO A 346 -11.34 14.92 16.54
N SER A 347 -11.50 15.53 15.36
CA SER A 347 -10.80 15.16 14.13
C SER A 347 -10.13 16.41 13.54
N TYR A 348 -8.92 16.25 13.02
CA TYR A 348 -8.09 17.37 12.59
C TYR A 348 -7.65 17.20 11.14
N PHE A 349 -7.75 18.29 10.36
CA PHE A 349 -7.15 18.41 9.03
C PHE A 349 -6.24 19.62 9.02
N VAL A 350 -4.97 19.42 8.68
CA VAL A 350 -4.02 20.51 8.51
C VAL A 350 -3.88 20.78 7.01
N LEU A 351 -4.10 22.04 6.60
CA LEU A 351 -4.10 22.45 5.21
C LEU A 351 -3.00 23.47 4.97
N ASP A 352 -2.46 23.52 3.75
CA ASP A 352 -1.59 24.60 3.29
C ASP A 352 -2.40 25.85 2.86
N SER A 353 -1.71 26.89 2.38
CA SER A 353 -2.32 28.13 1.87
C SER A 353 -3.28 27.89 0.70
N ASN A 354 -3.06 26.85 -0.11
CA ASN A 354 -3.91 26.45 -1.23
C ASN A 354 -5.05 25.52 -0.81
N LYS A 355 -5.25 25.30 0.49
CA LYS A 355 -6.24 24.39 1.08
C LYS A 355 -6.01 22.92 0.72
N LYS A 356 -4.76 22.53 0.39
CA LYS A 356 -4.40 21.12 0.26
C LYS A 356 -4.17 20.52 1.63
N ILE A 357 -4.68 19.34 1.84
CA ILE A 357 -4.48 18.56 3.06
C ILE A 357 -2.99 18.17 3.13
N ILE A 358 -2.28 18.66 4.13
CA ILE A 358 -0.87 18.33 4.37
C ILE A 358 -0.70 17.32 5.50
N ALA A 359 -1.69 17.16 6.37
CA ALA A 359 -1.74 16.12 7.39
C ALA A 359 -3.17 15.90 7.91
N LYS A 360 -3.41 14.67 8.41
CA LYS A 360 -4.62 14.26 9.15
C LYS A 360 -4.21 13.72 10.53
N PRO A 361 -3.82 14.58 11.46
CA PRO A 361 -3.38 14.15 12.80
C PRO A 361 -4.54 13.54 13.59
N GLU A 362 -4.26 12.49 14.36
CA GLU A 362 -5.26 11.80 15.17
C GLU A 362 -5.51 12.54 16.49
N TYR A 363 -4.45 13.12 17.08
CA TYR A 363 -4.49 13.79 18.37
C TYR A 363 -3.86 15.18 18.30
N PHE A 364 -4.19 16.05 19.27
CA PHE A 364 -3.55 17.37 19.41
C PHE A 364 -2.01 17.29 19.45
N LYS A 365 -1.44 16.29 20.13
CA LYS A 365 0.02 16.11 20.19
C LYS A 365 0.64 15.97 18.80
N ASP A 366 -0.09 15.36 17.85
CA ASP A 366 0.40 15.14 16.50
C ASP A 366 0.30 16.43 15.68
N VAL A 367 -0.74 17.25 15.91
CA VAL A 367 -0.81 18.63 15.37
C VAL A 367 0.41 19.42 15.82
N LYS A 368 0.75 19.37 17.13
CA LYS A 368 1.92 20.04 17.67
C LYS A 368 3.21 19.61 17.00
N ASN A 369 3.40 18.28 16.80
CA ASN A 369 4.60 17.75 16.16
C ASN A 369 4.80 18.25 14.71
N ILE A 370 3.73 18.60 14.00
CA ILE A 370 3.79 19.12 12.62
C ILE A 370 4.40 20.53 12.61
N PHE A 371 4.05 21.36 13.59
CA PHE A 371 4.49 22.76 13.63
C PHE A 371 5.78 22.96 14.44
N ASP A 372 6.11 22.09 15.37
CA ASP A 372 7.37 22.16 16.15
C ASP A 372 8.60 21.68 15.32
N LYS A 373 8.40 20.94 14.23
CA LYS A 373 9.47 20.45 13.34
C LYS A 373 9.89 21.46 12.23
N LYS A 374 9.23 22.59 12.17
CA LYS A 374 9.59 23.71 11.32
C LYS A 374 10.40 24.72 12.13
#